data_e79306b586ae93ca9e47ca767f89e9cf
#
_entry.id   e79306b586ae93ca9e47ca767f89e9cf
#
_cell.length_a   1.000
_cell.length_b   1.000
_cell.length_c   1.000
_cell.angle_alpha   90.00
_cell.angle_beta   90.00
_cell.angle_gamma   90.00
#
_symmetry.space_group_name_H-M   'P 1'
#
loop_
_entity.id
_entity.type
_entity.pdbx_description
1 polymer ?
#
loop_
_entity_poly.entity_id
_entity_poly.type
_entity_poly.pdbx_seq_one_letter_code
_entity_poly.pdbx_strand_id
1 'polypeptide(L)'
;TPTQVRLYLNNALCEADWADGTQMQTFVHATEPIGWFVFRNLKTPIEPSIITPVYNKTKPDGSLDPVSGQDLHRLGYQQGKVVREGNQITYHQKGYGDFSYDVTVCWKQEGETLYGTWSVTSSLSGEQASEKAEAALQRGLKHDYQAHLEYWDKYWAQSSITLPDSVLQKQYQNEMYKFGS
;
A
#
# COMPACT_ATOMS: atom_id res chain seq x y z
N THR A 1 15.25 -10.52 -0.46
CA THR A 1 15.44 -9.10 -0.84
C THR A 1 15.36 -9.00 -2.35
N PRO A 2 14.64 -8.02 -2.94
CA PRO A 2 14.66 -7.79 -4.37
C PRO A 2 16.04 -7.38 -4.85
N THR A 3 16.37 -7.73 -6.08
CA THR A 3 17.62 -7.33 -6.75
C THR A 3 17.54 -5.92 -7.33
N GLN A 4 16.31 -5.50 -7.68
CA GLN A 4 16.03 -4.18 -8.20
C GLN A 4 14.63 -3.72 -7.77
N VAL A 5 14.49 -2.41 -7.53
CA VAL A 5 13.21 -1.73 -7.31
C VAL A 5 13.19 -0.46 -8.17
N ARG A 6 12.08 -0.22 -8.87
CA ARG A 6 11.86 0.96 -9.72
C ARG A 6 10.52 1.59 -9.40
N LEU A 7 10.51 2.90 -9.29
CA LEU A 7 9.28 3.70 -9.24
C LEU A 7 9.18 4.52 -10.53
N TYR A 8 8.11 4.33 -11.27
CA TYR A 8 7.79 5.08 -12.48
C TYR A 8 6.93 6.29 -12.10
N LEU A 9 7.51 7.49 -12.18
CA LEU A 9 6.83 8.72 -11.73
C LEU A 9 5.66 9.11 -12.63
N ASN A 10 5.71 8.74 -13.90
CA ASN A 10 4.67 9.07 -14.87
C ASN A 10 3.33 8.37 -14.59
N ASN A 11 3.35 7.23 -13.94
CA ASN A 11 2.17 6.42 -13.67
C ASN A 11 2.13 5.84 -12.25
N ALA A 12 2.99 6.31 -11.34
CA ALA A 12 3.05 5.90 -9.95
C ALA A 12 3.10 4.37 -9.73
N LEU A 13 3.66 3.62 -10.71
CA LEU A 13 3.84 2.18 -10.59
C LEU A 13 5.19 1.88 -9.97
N CYS A 14 5.21 1.04 -8.95
CA CYS A 14 6.43 0.48 -8.40
C CYS A 14 6.59 -0.97 -8.86
N GLU A 15 7.77 -1.32 -9.32
CA GLU A 15 8.16 -2.67 -9.69
C GLU A 15 9.35 -3.15 -8.87
N ALA A 16 9.35 -4.43 -8.53
CA ALA A 16 10.48 -5.09 -7.87
C ALA A 16 10.75 -6.44 -8.53
N ASP A 17 12.04 -6.73 -8.77
CA ASP A 17 12.52 -7.97 -9.36
C ASP A 17 13.37 -8.74 -8.36
N TRP A 18 13.28 -10.07 -8.36
CA TRP A 18 14.09 -10.98 -7.57
C TRP A 18 14.98 -11.86 -8.45
N ALA A 19 16.08 -12.37 -7.86
CA ALA A 19 17.05 -13.19 -8.58
C ALA A 19 16.50 -14.52 -9.12
N ASP A 20 15.40 -15.02 -8.52
CA ASP A 20 14.72 -16.26 -8.96
C ASP A 20 13.73 -16.04 -10.11
N GLY A 21 13.61 -14.83 -10.61
CA GLY A 21 12.70 -14.42 -11.67
C GLY A 21 11.32 -13.98 -11.19
N THR A 22 11.07 -14.01 -9.89
CA THR A 22 9.84 -13.43 -9.30
C THR A 22 9.82 -11.92 -9.57
N GLN A 23 8.64 -11.40 -9.92
CA GLN A 23 8.39 -9.98 -10.16
C GLN A 23 7.20 -9.51 -9.34
N MET A 24 7.26 -8.30 -8.83
CA MET A 24 6.14 -7.63 -8.18
C MET A 24 5.85 -6.29 -8.85
N GLN A 25 4.57 -6.01 -9.02
CA GLN A 25 4.06 -4.68 -9.37
C GLN A 25 3.11 -4.22 -8.28
N THR A 26 3.18 -2.96 -7.90
CA THR A 26 2.26 -2.36 -6.91
C THR A 26 2.01 -0.90 -7.23
N PHE A 27 0.79 -0.44 -6.94
CA PHE A 27 0.41 0.97 -6.98
C PHE A 27 -0.70 1.25 -5.96
N VAL A 28 -0.79 2.50 -5.52
CA VAL A 28 -1.93 3.03 -4.78
C VAL A 28 -2.86 3.66 -5.80
N HIS A 29 -4.15 3.31 -5.77
CA HIS A 29 -5.11 3.85 -6.72
C HIS A 29 -5.26 5.37 -6.54
N ALA A 30 -5.21 6.13 -7.64
CA ALA A 30 -5.12 7.58 -7.57
C ALA A 30 -6.39 8.27 -7.00
N THR A 31 -7.55 7.63 -7.05
CA THR A 31 -8.84 8.24 -6.67
C THR A 31 -9.68 7.41 -5.69
N GLU A 32 -9.26 6.21 -5.37
CA GLU A 32 -9.94 5.35 -4.41
C GLU A 32 -8.99 4.93 -3.26
N PRO A 33 -9.49 4.69 -2.04
CA PRO A 33 -8.67 4.29 -0.91
C PRO A 33 -8.28 2.80 -0.98
N ILE A 34 -7.74 2.38 -2.11
CA ILE A 34 -7.29 1.02 -2.39
C ILE A 34 -5.87 1.03 -2.97
N GLY A 35 -5.18 -0.07 -2.81
CA GLY A 35 -3.94 -0.33 -3.52
C GLY A 35 -3.92 -1.75 -4.08
N TRP A 36 -3.08 -1.95 -5.07
CA TRP A 36 -2.86 -3.22 -5.73
C TRP A 36 -1.44 -3.70 -5.55
N PHE A 37 -1.27 -5.00 -5.44
CA PHE A 37 0.00 -5.68 -5.63
C PHE A 37 -0.20 -6.96 -6.44
N VAL A 38 0.74 -7.26 -7.33
CA VAL A 38 0.71 -8.46 -8.16
C VAL A 38 2.09 -9.08 -8.14
N PHE A 39 2.18 -10.32 -7.71
CA PHE A 39 3.41 -11.12 -7.86
C PHE A 39 3.25 -12.07 -9.04
N ARG A 40 4.27 -12.15 -9.89
CA ARG A 40 4.33 -13.06 -11.04
C ARG A 40 5.53 -13.99 -10.94
N ASN A 41 5.45 -15.11 -11.64
CA ASN A 41 6.50 -16.12 -11.68
C ASN A 41 6.86 -16.68 -10.30
N LEU A 42 5.88 -16.79 -9.42
CA LEU A 42 6.07 -17.35 -8.09
C LEU A 42 6.42 -18.83 -8.20
N LYS A 43 7.55 -19.24 -7.61
CA LYS A 43 7.99 -20.65 -7.57
C LYS A 43 7.26 -21.44 -6.50
N THR A 44 6.78 -20.77 -5.47
CA THR A 44 5.97 -21.31 -4.39
C THR A 44 4.85 -20.34 -4.05
N PRO A 45 3.67 -20.83 -3.65
CA PRO A 45 2.62 -19.93 -3.16
C PRO A 45 3.11 -19.12 -1.98
N ILE A 46 2.71 -17.85 -1.95
CA ILE A 46 2.95 -16.94 -0.81
C ILE A 46 1.62 -16.50 -0.22
N GLU A 47 1.60 -16.28 1.07
CA GLU A 47 0.44 -15.77 1.78
C GLU A 47 0.74 -14.37 2.32
N PRO A 48 -0.06 -13.35 1.97
CA PRO A 48 0.04 -12.03 2.58
C PRO A 48 -0.17 -12.09 4.09
N SER A 49 0.52 -11.21 4.80
CA SER A 49 0.37 -11.02 6.24
C SER A 49 0.42 -9.55 6.59
N ILE A 50 -0.21 -9.17 7.69
CA ILE A 50 -0.13 -7.82 8.24
C ILE A 50 0.82 -7.83 9.43
N ILE A 51 1.89 -7.04 9.33
CA ILE A 51 2.80 -6.79 10.46
C ILE A 51 2.24 -5.60 11.21
N THR A 52 1.71 -5.85 12.40
CA THR A 52 1.09 -4.81 13.21
C THR A 52 2.12 -3.98 13.95
N PRO A 53 1.88 -2.66 14.17
CA PRO A 53 2.71 -1.87 15.06
C PRO A 53 2.65 -2.46 16.48
N VAL A 54 3.77 -2.41 17.16
CA VAL A 54 3.85 -2.84 18.55
C VAL A 54 3.88 -1.60 19.43
N TYR A 55 2.79 -1.35 20.16
CA TYR A 55 2.62 -0.11 20.93
C TYR A 55 3.39 -0.05 22.26
N ASN A 56 3.90 -1.18 22.76
CA ASN A 56 4.36 -1.29 24.13
C ASN A 56 5.71 -1.97 24.33
N LYS A 57 6.54 -2.06 23.29
CA LYS A 57 7.86 -2.68 23.46
C LYS A 57 8.96 -1.61 23.55
N THR A 58 9.59 -1.55 24.72
CA THR A 58 10.97 -1.08 24.81
C THR A 58 11.88 -2.07 24.08
N LYS A 59 12.87 -1.57 23.35
CA LYS A 59 13.94 -2.42 22.80
C LYS A 59 14.72 -3.10 23.94
N PRO A 60 15.45 -4.20 23.67
CA PRO A 60 16.26 -4.88 24.68
C PRO A 60 17.27 -3.97 25.39
N ASP A 61 17.72 -2.90 24.76
CA ASP A 61 18.62 -1.88 25.32
C ASP A 61 17.90 -0.82 26.16
N GLY A 62 16.60 -0.96 26.38
CA GLY A 62 15.79 -0.01 27.15
C GLY A 62 15.36 1.23 26.39
N SER A 63 15.79 1.41 25.14
CA SER A 63 15.35 2.52 24.30
C SER A 63 13.95 2.30 23.77
N LEU A 64 13.24 3.39 23.49
CA LEU A 64 11.93 3.35 22.86
C LEU A 64 12.09 3.15 21.34
N ASP A 65 11.24 2.30 20.75
CA ASP A 65 11.11 2.21 19.31
C ASP A 65 10.40 3.46 18.80
N PRO A 66 10.94 4.22 17.81
CA PRO A 66 10.30 5.43 17.31
C PRO A 66 8.91 5.22 16.72
N VAL A 67 8.62 4.02 16.19
CA VAL A 67 7.30 3.66 15.64
C VAL A 67 6.34 3.18 16.72
N SER A 68 6.83 2.39 17.69
CA SER A 68 6.09 1.90 18.85
C SER A 68 6.39 2.71 20.13
N GLY A 69 7.41 3.55 20.06
CA GLY A 69 8.08 4.18 21.20
C GLY A 69 7.38 5.34 21.84
N GLN A 70 6.18 5.66 21.38
CA GLN A 70 5.36 6.66 22.06
C GLN A 70 4.65 6.10 23.28
N ASP A 71 4.87 4.80 23.60
CA ASP A 71 4.19 4.11 24.70
C ASP A 71 2.68 4.41 24.69
N LEU A 72 2.03 4.09 23.58
CA LEU A 72 0.62 4.41 23.35
C LEU A 72 -0.28 3.72 24.35
N HIS A 73 0.17 2.64 24.98
CA HIS A 73 -0.52 2.00 26.10
C HIS A 73 -0.66 2.95 27.30
N ARG A 74 0.37 3.74 27.60
CA ARG A 74 0.31 4.77 28.65
C ARG A 74 -0.80 5.80 28.40
N LEU A 75 -1.14 6.03 27.13
CA LEU A 75 -2.24 6.90 26.71
C LEU A 75 -3.59 6.17 26.66
N GLY A 76 -3.65 4.90 27.07
CA GLY A 76 -4.87 4.10 27.09
C GLY A 76 -5.20 3.37 25.79
N TYR A 77 -4.34 3.43 24.76
CA TYR A 77 -4.57 2.71 23.50
C TYR A 77 -4.30 1.21 23.66
N GLN A 78 -5.20 0.42 23.13
CA GLN A 78 -5.07 -1.03 23.08
C GLN A 78 -4.46 -1.46 21.76
N GLN A 79 -3.64 -2.53 21.78
CA GLN A 79 -3.15 -3.17 20.56
C GLN A 79 -4.32 -3.60 19.70
N GLY A 80 -4.26 -3.27 18.41
CA GLY A 80 -5.27 -3.68 17.44
C GLY A 80 -5.32 -5.19 17.23
N LYS A 81 -6.39 -5.64 16.61
CA LYS A 81 -6.67 -7.06 16.36
C LYS A 81 -6.53 -7.39 14.88
N VAL A 82 -5.91 -8.53 14.60
CA VAL A 82 -5.87 -9.12 13.25
C VAL A 82 -6.88 -10.27 13.21
N VAL A 83 -7.75 -10.24 12.21
CA VAL A 83 -8.68 -11.32 11.89
C VAL A 83 -8.38 -11.82 10.49
N ARG A 84 -8.34 -13.13 10.30
CA ARG A 84 -8.15 -13.78 9.00
C ARG A 84 -9.36 -14.63 8.66
N GLU A 85 -9.89 -14.45 7.46
CA GLU A 85 -11.02 -15.21 6.92
C GLU A 85 -10.71 -15.61 5.46
N GLY A 86 -10.33 -16.85 5.27
CA GLY A 86 -9.91 -17.33 3.95
C GLY A 86 -8.72 -16.53 3.40
N ASN A 87 -8.92 -15.94 2.23
CA ASN A 87 -7.92 -15.09 1.56
C ASN A 87 -8.11 -13.59 1.86
N GLN A 88 -8.52 -13.27 3.07
CA GLN A 88 -8.65 -11.92 3.60
C GLN A 88 -8.02 -11.81 4.97
N ILE A 89 -7.32 -10.72 5.23
CA ILE A 89 -6.81 -10.35 6.56
C ILE A 89 -7.24 -8.91 6.83
N THR A 90 -7.83 -8.68 8.00
CA THR A 90 -8.20 -7.34 8.46
C THR A 90 -7.52 -7.04 9.79
N TYR A 91 -6.86 -5.89 9.86
CA TYR A 91 -6.38 -5.30 11.09
C TYR A 91 -7.31 -4.18 11.51
N HIS A 92 -7.86 -4.27 12.72
CA HIS A 92 -8.69 -3.23 13.33
C HIS A 92 -7.96 -2.56 14.47
N GLN A 93 -7.89 -1.22 14.46
CA GLN A 93 -7.26 -0.42 15.50
C GLN A 93 -8.21 0.65 16.02
N LYS A 94 -8.43 0.66 17.31
CA LYS A 94 -9.08 1.78 18.02
C LYS A 94 -8.11 2.92 18.23
N GLY A 95 -8.53 4.14 17.96
CA GLY A 95 -7.84 5.37 18.27
C GLY A 95 -8.47 6.12 19.45
N TYR A 96 -8.39 7.44 19.43
CA TYR A 96 -8.96 8.29 20.48
C TYR A 96 -10.49 8.41 20.32
N GLY A 97 -11.22 8.33 21.45
CA GLY A 97 -12.68 8.40 21.47
C GLY A 97 -13.31 7.30 20.63
N ASP A 98 -14.20 7.68 19.72
CA ASP A 98 -14.89 6.77 18.80
C ASP A 98 -14.16 6.54 17.50
N PHE A 99 -12.96 7.11 17.34
CA PHE A 99 -12.14 6.91 16.13
C PHE A 99 -11.59 5.49 16.09
N SER A 100 -11.68 4.87 14.93
CA SER A 100 -11.01 3.62 14.63
C SER A 100 -10.64 3.57 13.14
N TYR A 101 -9.74 2.68 12.78
CA TYR A 101 -9.43 2.40 11.39
C TYR A 101 -9.23 0.91 11.14
N ASP A 102 -9.50 0.51 9.92
CA ASP A 102 -9.29 -0.83 9.42
C ASP A 102 -8.31 -0.83 8.25
N VAL A 103 -7.44 -1.83 8.24
CA VAL A 103 -6.59 -2.16 7.10
C VAL A 103 -6.96 -3.57 6.66
N THR A 104 -7.46 -3.72 5.45
CA THR A 104 -7.80 -5.03 4.90
C THR A 104 -6.94 -5.34 3.68
N VAL A 105 -6.48 -6.59 3.60
CA VAL A 105 -5.80 -7.16 2.44
C VAL A 105 -6.62 -8.35 1.96
N CYS A 106 -6.96 -8.35 0.67
CA CYS A 106 -7.61 -9.47 -0.02
C CYS A 106 -6.71 -9.98 -1.13
N TRP A 107 -6.71 -11.28 -1.41
CA TRP A 107 -5.90 -11.83 -2.52
C TRP A 107 -6.51 -13.06 -3.16
N LYS A 108 -6.04 -13.36 -4.36
CA LYS A 108 -6.30 -14.62 -5.07
C LYS A 108 -5.04 -15.10 -5.78
N GLN A 109 -4.87 -16.41 -5.81
CA GLN A 109 -3.78 -17.07 -6.53
C GLN A 109 -4.32 -17.67 -7.82
N GLU A 110 -3.67 -17.38 -8.95
CA GLU A 110 -3.98 -17.94 -10.26
C GLU A 110 -2.67 -18.50 -10.88
N GLY A 111 -2.44 -19.80 -10.77
CA GLY A 111 -1.18 -20.41 -11.18
C GLY A 111 0.02 -19.81 -10.42
N GLU A 112 1.01 -19.30 -11.15
CA GLU A 112 2.21 -18.66 -10.60
C GLU A 112 2.01 -17.16 -10.30
N THR A 113 0.77 -16.66 -10.38
CA THR A 113 0.46 -15.24 -10.15
C THR A 113 -0.42 -15.07 -8.92
N LEU A 114 0.00 -14.20 -8.01
CA LEU A 114 -0.82 -13.73 -6.89
C LEU A 114 -1.29 -12.31 -7.18
N TYR A 115 -2.59 -12.09 -7.18
CA TYR A 115 -3.22 -10.77 -7.22
C TYR A 115 -3.67 -10.41 -5.82
N GLY A 116 -3.37 -9.21 -5.38
CA GLY A 116 -3.82 -8.73 -4.10
C GLY A 116 -4.23 -7.27 -4.14
N THR A 117 -5.20 -6.94 -3.32
CA THR A 117 -5.68 -5.59 -3.06
C THR A 117 -5.61 -5.30 -1.57
N TRP A 118 -5.47 -4.03 -1.25
CA TRP A 118 -5.61 -3.56 0.12
C TRP A 118 -6.39 -2.27 0.18
N SER A 119 -7.01 -2.02 1.32
CA SER A 119 -7.72 -0.78 1.60
C SER A 119 -7.50 -0.35 3.03
N VAL A 120 -7.54 0.95 3.25
CA VAL A 120 -7.55 1.57 4.58
C VAL A 120 -8.76 2.48 4.67
N THR A 121 -9.61 2.25 5.67
CA THR A 121 -10.75 3.09 5.97
C THR A 121 -10.79 3.45 7.44
N SER A 122 -11.56 4.45 7.80
CA SER A 122 -11.76 4.85 9.19
C SER A 122 -13.22 4.96 9.54
N SER A 123 -13.54 4.98 10.84
CA SER A 123 -14.89 5.21 11.34
C SER A 123 -15.52 6.52 10.87
N LEU A 124 -14.70 7.48 10.39
CA LEU A 124 -15.18 8.76 9.88
C LEU A 124 -15.65 8.70 8.43
N SER A 125 -15.16 7.73 7.64
CA SER A 125 -15.54 7.60 6.23
C SER A 125 -16.90 6.92 6.03
N GLY A 126 -17.37 6.14 7.01
CA GLY A 126 -18.53 5.29 6.88
C GLY A 126 -18.38 4.12 5.90
N GLU A 127 -17.18 3.88 5.40
CA GLU A 127 -16.82 2.82 4.46
C GLU A 127 -16.12 1.67 5.16
N GLN A 128 -16.22 0.46 4.61
CA GLN A 128 -15.53 -0.72 5.13
C GLN A 128 -14.33 -1.09 4.24
N ALA A 129 -13.16 -1.24 4.85
CA ALA A 129 -11.93 -1.60 4.13
C ALA A 129 -12.04 -2.97 3.45
N SER A 130 -12.74 -3.93 4.09
CA SER A 130 -13.00 -5.26 3.52
C SER A 130 -13.82 -5.20 2.24
N GLU A 131 -14.91 -4.44 2.23
CA GLU A 131 -15.76 -4.28 1.05
C GLU A 131 -14.99 -3.60 -0.09
N LYS A 132 -14.18 -2.57 0.20
CA LYS A 132 -13.37 -1.87 -0.80
C LYS A 132 -12.31 -2.78 -1.41
N ALA A 133 -11.55 -3.49 -0.59
CA ALA A 133 -10.49 -4.38 -1.07
C ALA A 133 -11.08 -5.56 -1.88
N GLU A 134 -12.16 -6.17 -1.41
CA GLU A 134 -12.82 -7.27 -2.11
C GLU A 134 -13.42 -6.82 -3.44
N ALA A 135 -14.16 -5.69 -3.45
CA ALA A 135 -14.74 -5.13 -4.67
C ALA A 135 -13.67 -4.81 -5.73
N ALA A 136 -12.53 -4.25 -5.32
CA ALA A 136 -11.41 -4.01 -6.22
C ALA A 136 -10.86 -5.33 -6.81
N LEU A 137 -10.65 -6.34 -5.97
CA LEU A 137 -10.16 -7.65 -6.41
C LEU A 137 -11.10 -8.33 -7.42
N GLN A 138 -12.42 -8.21 -7.20
CA GLN A 138 -13.45 -8.73 -8.10
C GLN A 138 -13.53 -7.94 -9.42
N ARG A 139 -13.44 -6.63 -9.36
CA ARG A 139 -13.44 -5.71 -10.50
C ARG A 139 -12.24 -5.95 -11.42
N GLY A 140 -11.10 -6.30 -10.82
CA GLY A 140 -9.90 -6.75 -11.50
C GLY A 140 -8.88 -5.66 -11.79
N LEU A 141 -7.60 -6.07 -11.75
CA LEU A 141 -6.43 -5.22 -11.94
C LEU A 141 -6.51 -4.33 -13.17
N LYS A 142 -6.93 -4.88 -14.32
CA LYS A 142 -6.94 -4.14 -15.58
C LYS A 142 -7.85 -2.91 -15.53
N HIS A 143 -9.03 -3.06 -14.90
CA HIS A 143 -9.99 -1.96 -14.75
C HIS A 143 -9.39 -0.84 -13.89
N ASP A 144 -8.89 -1.18 -12.71
CA ASP A 144 -8.38 -0.21 -11.74
C ASP A 144 -7.09 0.45 -12.23
N TYR A 145 -6.21 -0.33 -12.88
CA TYR A 145 -4.99 0.23 -13.44
C TYR A 145 -5.27 1.20 -14.59
N GLN A 146 -6.28 0.94 -15.42
CA GLN A 146 -6.69 1.87 -16.47
C GLN A 146 -7.18 3.22 -15.90
N ALA A 147 -8.04 3.19 -14.87
CA ALA A 147 -8.52 4.40 -14.21
C ALA A 147 -7.37 5.17 -13.52
N HIS A 148 -6.42 4.45 -12.93
CA HIS A 148 -5.22 5.02 -12.35
C HIS A 148 -4.33 5.70 -13.40
N LEU A 149 -4.12 5.08 -14.57
CA LEU A 149 -3.38 5.68 -15.68
C LEU A 149 -4.05 6.95 -16.19
N GLU A 150 -5.38 6.95 -16.36
CA GLU A 150 -6.13 8.12 -16.82
C GLU A 150 -6.00 9.33 -15.88
N TYR A 151 -5.90 9.08 -14.57
CA TYR A 151 -5.62 10.15 -13.60
C TYR A 151 -4.21 10.73 -13.83
N TRP A 152 -3.17 9.87 -13.90
CA TRP A 152 -1.79 10.34 -14.04
C TRP A 152 -1.53 11.00 -15.38
N ASP A 153 -2.13 10.52 -16.47
CA ASP A 153 -2.05 11.17 -17.78
C ASP A 153 -2.64 12.59 -17.74
N LYS A 154 -3.81 12.76 -17.12
CA LYS A 154 -4.42 14.07 -16.91
C LYS A 154 -3.59 14.97 -16.01
N TYR A 155 -3.04 14.40 -14.93
CA TYR A 155 -2.19 15.14 -13.99
C TYR A 155 -0.95 15.72 -14.69
N TRP A 156 -0.19 14.89 -15.40
CA TRP A 156 1.01 15.31 -16.10
C TRP A 156 0.74 16.22 -17.30
N ALA A 157 -0.44 16.16 -17.89
CA ALA A 157 -0.85 17.04 -18.99
C ALA A 157 -1.19 18.49 -18.55
N GLN A 158 -1.44 18.72 -17.25
CA GLN A 158 -1.82 20.05 -16.76
C GLN A 158 -0.66 21.06 -16.78
N SER A 159 0.55 20.60 -16.54
CA SER A 159 1.71 21.48 -16.41
C SER A 159 2.99 20.72 -16.75
N SER A 160 3.86 21.33 -17.51
CA SER A 160 5.18 20.79 -17.83
C SER A 160 6.24 21.89 -17.89
N ILE A 161 7.46 21.56 -17.53
CA ILE A 161 8.63 22.39 -17.71
C ILE A 161 9.77 21.51 -18.24
N THR A 162 10.57 22.06 -19.13
CA THR A 162 11.81 21.42 -19.59
C THR A 162 13.00 22.24 -19.12
N LEU A 163 13.85 21.63 -18.31
CA LEU A 163 15.04 22.26 -17.79
C LEU A 163 16.29 21.73 -18.50
N PRO A 164 17.26 22.60 -18.84
CA PRO A 164 18.51 22.15 -19.50
C PRO A 164 19.35 21.22 -18.59
N ASP A 165 19.29 21.44 -17.28
CA ASP A 165 19.99 20.62 -16.29
C ASP A 165 19.15 19.37 -15.95
N SER A 166 19.70 18.19 -16.21
CA SER A 166 19.01 16.91 -16.00
C SER A 166 18.76 16.59 -14.52
N VAL A 167 19.60 17.09 -13.61
CA VAL A 167 19.43 16.88 -12.16
C VAL A 167 18.26 17.72 -11.66
N LEU A 168 18.20 18.99 -12.07
CA LEU A 168 17.08 19.86 -11.74
C LEU A 168 15.78 19.38 -12.40
N GLN A 169 15.83 18.89 -13.63
CA GLN A 169 14.68 18.31 -14.31
C GLN A 169 14.12 17.10 -13.51
N LYS A 170 15.01 16.20 -13.08
CA LYS A 170 14.62 15.04 -12.27
C LYS A 170 14.07 15.45 -10.91
N GLN A 171 14.67 16.44 -10.25
CA GLN A 171 14.15 16.96 -8.97
C GLN A 171 12.75 17.56 -9.14
N TYR A 172 12.53 18.36 -10.18
CA TYR A 172 11.21 18.90 -10.50
C TYR A 172 10.16 17.77 -10.68
N GLN A 173 10.48 16.75 -11.48
CA GLN A 173 9.58 15.62 -11.67
C GLN A 173 9.28 14.86 -10.39
N ASN A 174 10.27 14.67 -9.51
CA ASN A 174 10.08 14.05 -8.20
C ASN A 174 9.13 14.85 -7.31
N GLU A 175 9.30 16.18 -7.26
CA GLU A 175 8.43 17.03 -6.44
C GLU A 175 7.01 17.08 -7.01
N MET A 176 6.86 17.18 -8.32
CA MET A 176 5.54 17.11 -8.96
C MET A 176 4.84 15.77 -8.69
N TYR A 177 5.56 14.66 -8.74
CA TYR A 177 5.01 13.35 -8.37
C TYR A 177 4.49 13.33 -6.93
N LYS A 178 5.26 13.87 -5.97
CA LYS A 178 4.84 13.96 -4.56
C LYS A 178 3.57 14.80 -4.35
N PHE A 179 3.34 15.81 -5.19
CA PHE A 179 2.11 16.61 -5.13
C PHE A 179 0.91 15.90 -5.73
N GLY A 180 1.12 14.96 -6.65
CA GLY A 180 0.05 14.21 -7.31
C GLY A 180 -0.33 12.90 -6.61
N SER A 181 0.52 12.41 -5.70
CA SER A 181 0.37 11.12 -5.02
C SER A 181 -0.34 11.16 -3.67
#